data_4891d96e1cd0a795756b6806ccf25c20
#
_entry.id   4891d96e1cd0a795756b6806ccf25c20
#
_cell.length_a   1.000
_cell.length_b   1.000
_cell.length_c   1.000
_cell.angle_alpha   90.00
_cell.angle_beta   90.00
_cell.angle_gamma   90.00
#
_symmetry.space_group_name_H-M   'P 1'
#
loop_
_entity.id
_entity.type
_entity.pdbx_description
1 polymer ?
#
loop_
_entity_poly.entity_id
_entity_poly.type
_entity_poly.pdbx_seq_one_letter_code
_entity_poly.pdbx_strand_id
1 'polypeptide(L)'
;MNIRYINADKLYKGLDKAVINNSTRISSKGDVTYIEFTPFDEFDWVKLHFSTRLGGVSEGIYSSMNFSFDRGDAYDNVYKNYELFLDTMDLKPEYCVCTKQTHTTNVLVVDSDMAGMGLTKPRSFDNVDGLVTDEPELCLVTYFADCVPVYFIDPVNRCIGASHSGWRGTVANITHETVKLMNRTYGSKPDDIHAFIGPSICQDCYEVDEAVIRQFKAAYNTKECDMMFYHTRDDKYQLNLQTANYFNMVNE
;
A
#
# COMPACT_ATOMS: atom_id res chain seq x y z
N MET A 1 8.48 -16.21 1.35
CA MET A 1 7.75 -15.12 0.64
C MET A 1 8.66 -14.53 -0.45
N ASN A 2 8.15 -14.39 -1.66
CA ASN A 2 8.89 -13.72 -2.74
C ASN A 2 8.71 -12.21 -2.62
N ILE A 3 9.77 -11.48 -2.27
CA ILE A 3 9.71 -10.06 -1.98
C ILE A 3 10.31 -9.26 -3.12
N ARG A 4 9.60 -8.24 -3.59
CA ARG A 4 10.04 -7.35 -4.65
C ARG A 4 9.81 -5.89 -4.28
N TYR A 5 10.81 -5.06 -4.45
CA TYR A 5 10.78 -3.64 -4.11
C TYR A 5 10.61 -2.74 -5.31
N ILE A 6 9.93 -1.65 -5.07
CA ILE A 6 9.72 -0.58 -6.02
C ILE A 6 10.53 0.62 -5.55
N ASN A 7 11.43 1.10 -6.37
CA ASN A 7 12.29 2.26 -6.12
C ASN A 7 13.62 1.98 -5.40
N ALA A 8 14.47 1.26 -6.07
CA ALA A 8 15.68 0.67 -5.54
C ALA A 8 16.93 1.55 -5.50
N ASP A 9 17.00 2.62 -6.28
CA ASP A 9 18.27 3.30 -6.54
C ASP A 9 18.89 4.03 -5.32
N LYS A 10 18.12 4.20 -4.24
CA LYS A 10 18.58 4.91 -3.03
C LYS A 10 18.50 4.11 -1.73
N LEU A 11 17.87 2.94 -1.72
CA LEU A 11 17.34 2.37 -0.48
C LEU A 11 18.28 1.42 0.27
N TYR A 12 19.25 0.80 -0.37
CA TYR A 12 19.84 -0.39 0.25
C TYR A 12 21.35 -0.50 0.10
N LYS A 13 22.09 0.33 0.81
CA LYS A 13 23.46 -0.04 1.15
C LYS A 13 23.38 -1.24 2.11
N GLY A 14 23.46 -2.45 1.57
CA GLY A 14 23.60 -3.67 2.37
C GLY A 14 22.54 -4.76 2.21
N LEU A 15 21.47 -4.53 1.44
CA LEU A 15 20.52 -5.58 1.07
C LEU A 15 20.97 -6.30 -0.20
N ASP A 16 20.66 -7.60 -0.26
CA ASP A 16 21.07 -8.45 -1.38
C ASP A 16 20.51 -7.91 -2.72
N LYS A 17 21.37 -7.83 -3.73
CA LYS A 17 21.03 -7.30 -5.06
C LYS A 17 19.87 -8.05 -5.75
N ALA A 18 19.51 -9.23 -5.26
CA ALA A 18 18.42 -10.05 -5.81
C ALA A 18 17.02 -9.46 -5.60
N VAL A 19 16.88 -8.48 -4.70
CA VAL A 19 15.57 -7.92 -4.30
C VAL A 19 15.27 -6.58 -4.99
N ILE A 20 16.22 -6.04 -5.74
CA ILE A 20 16.14 -4.70 -6.29
C ILE A 20 15.96 -4.76 -7.80
N ASN A 21 14.75 -4.53 -8.28
CA ASN A 21 14.45 -4.41 -9.71
C ASN A 21 13.84 -3.03 -9.99
N ASN A 22 14.15 -2.48 -11.18
CA ASN A 22 13.33 -1.43 -11.80
C ASN A 22 11.96 -2.03 -12.14
N SER A 23 11.10 -2.12 -11.13
CA SER A 23 9.86 -2.88 -11.18
C SER A 23 8.64 -1.99 -11.34
N THR A 24 8.84 -0.77 -11.85
CA THR A 24 7.74 0.16 -12.14
C THR A 24 7.81 0.66 -13.57
N ARG A 25 6.62 0.87 -14.14
CA ARG A 25 6.40 1.49 -15.44
C ARG A 25 5.43 2.66 -15.25
N ILE A 26 5.74 3.83 -15.82
CA ILE A 26 4.81 4.95 -15.89
C ILE A 26 3.97 4.75 -17.15
N SER A 27 2.66 4.68 -16.97
CA SER A 27 1.68 4.47 -18.03
C SER A 27 0.62 5.58 -18.03
N SER A 28 -0.11 5.71 -19.13
CA SER A 28 -1.19 6.69 -19.25
C SER A 28 -2.36 6.13 -20.06
N LYS A 29 -3.59 6.50 -19.64
CA LYS A 29 -4.81 6.32 -20.43
C LYS A 29 -5.52 7.67 -20.53
N GLY A 30 -5.58 8.26 -21.72
CA GLY A 30 -5.93 9.66 -21.89
C GLY A 30 -4.93 10.55 -21.13
N ASP A 31 -5.45 11.48 -20.34
CA ASP A 31 -4.63 12.39 -19.51
C ASP A 31 -4.19 11.79 -18.16
N VAL A 32 -4.78 10.66 -17.76
CA VAL A 32 -4.50 10.01 -16.48
C VAL A 32 -3.17 9.29 -16.54
N THR A 33 -2.23 9.70 -15.69
CA THR A 33 -0.92 9.06 -15.54
C THR A 33 -0.87 8.25 -14.25
N TYR A 34 -0.39 7.02 -14.34
CA TYR A 34 -0.31 6.09 -13.22
C TYR A 34 0.96 5.25 -13.26
N ILE A 35 1.24 4.57 -12.15
CA ILE A 35 2.37 3.65 -12.02
C ILE A 35 1.82 2.23 -12.04
N GLU A 36 2.36 1.41 -12.92
CA GLU A 36 2.20 -0.04 -12.92
C GLU A 36 3.44 -0.70 -12.34
N PHE A 37 3.28 -1.91 -11.86
CA PHE A 37 4.35 -2.69 -11.26
C PHE A 37 4.63 -3.89 -12.16
N THR A 38 5.78 -3.88 -12.83
CA THR A 38 6.14 -4.91 -13.82
C THR A 38 6.19 -6.34 -13.27
N PRO A 39 6.46 -6.60 -11.97
CA PRO A 39 6.31 -7.94 -11.42
C PRO A 39 4.88 -8.48 -11.45
N PHE A 40 3.87 -7.61 -11.58
CA PHE A 40 2.48 -8.02 -11.74
C PHE A 40 2.16 -8.53 -13.15
N ASP A 41 2.99 -8.23 -14.14
CA ASP A 41 2.85 -8.74 -15.51
C ASP A 41 2.89 -10.30 -15.57
N GLU A 42 3.39 -10.96 -14.51
CA GLU A 42 3.33 -12.43 -14.34
C GLU A 42 1.93 -12.95 -14.00
N PHE A 43 1.04 -12.08 -13.49
CA PHE A 43 -0.28 -12.44 -13.00
C PHE A 43 -1.34 -11.78 -13.88
N ASP A 44 -1.69 -12.42 -15.00
CA ASP A 44 -2.64 -11.91 -16.00
C ASP A 44 -4.07 -11.65 -15.46
N TRP A 45 -4.37 -12.17 -14.28
CA TRP A 45 -5.63 -12.05 -13.56
C TRP A 45 -5.65 -10.92 -12.50
N VAL A 46 -4.51 -10.21 -12.28
CA VAL A 46 -4.41 -9.11 -11.30
C VAL A 46 -3.98 -7.83 -12.00
N LYS A 47 -4.67 -6.72 -11.69
CA LYS A 47 -4.24 -5.38 -12.04
C LYS A 47 -3.90 -4.61 -10.77
N LEU A 48 -2.76 -3.90 -10.77
CA LEU A 48 -2.40 -2.97 -9.71
C LEU A 48 -1.92 -1.66 -10.33
N HIS A 49 -2.69 -0.60 -10.10
CA HIS A 49 -2.32 0.75 -10.50
C HIS A 49 -2.15 1.64 -9.27
N PHE A 50 -1.07 2.41 -9.25
CA PHE A 50 -0.84 3.44 -8.25
C PHE A 50 -0.99 4.81 -8.92
N SER A 51 -1.90 5.63 -8.40
CA SER A 51 -2.20 6.93 -8.99
C SER A 51 -1.04 7.92 -8.87
N THR A 52 -0.92 8.80 -9.85
CA THR A 52 -0.15 10.03 -9.73
C THR A 52 -1.10 11.21 -9.49
N ARG A 53 -0.57 12.43 -9.41
CA ARG A 53 -1.38 13.65 -9.35
C ARG A 53 -1.91 14.12 -10.71
N LEU A 54 -1.57 13.45 -11.80
CA LEU A 54 -1.81 13.93 -13.16
C LEU A 54 -3.09 13.34 -13.77
N GLY A 55 -3.83 14.17 -14.50
CA GLY A 55 -4.96 13.76 -15.32
C GLY A 55 -6.32 13.77 -14.62
N GLY A 56 -6.42 14.29 -13.40
CA GLY A 56 -7.69 14.53 -12.71
C GLY A 56 -8.33 15.87 -13.07
N VAL A 57 -9.50 16.12 -12.49
CA VAL A 57 -10.30 17.33 -12.74
C VAL A 57 -10.32 18.30 -11.56
N SER A 58 -9.70 17.96 -10.43
CA SER A 58 -9.61 18.85 -9.28
C SER A 58 -8.70 20.05 -9.56
N GLU A 59 -9.01 21.21 -8.95
CA GLU A 59 -8.33 22.47 -9.19
C GLU A 59 -7.63 23.00 -7.94
N GLY A 60 -6.84 24.06 -8.10
CA GLY A 60 -6.16 24.77 -7.02
C GLY A 60 -5.22 23.86 -6.24
N ILE A 61 -5.33 23.84 -4.92
CA ILE A 61 -4.48 23.01 -4.03
C ILE A 61 -4.73 21.50 -4.19
N TYR A 62 -5.87 21.10 -4.76
CA TYR A 62 -6.23 19.71 -5.01
C TYR A 62 -5.82 19.18 -6.38
N SER A 63 -5.23 20.04 -7.20
CA SER A 63 -4.89 19.75 -8.61
C SER A 63 -3.88 18.61 -8.71
N SER A 64 -4.20 17.60 -9.52
CA SER A 64 -5.45 17.44 -10.26
C SER A 64 -6.19 16.15 -9.87
N MET A 65 -5.50 15.09 -9.43
CA MET A 65 -6.04 13.77 -9.13
C MET A 65 -6.22 13.59 -7.60
N ASN A 66 -7.20 14.28 -7.02
CA ASN A 66 -7.54 14.15 -5.60
C ASN A 66 -8.60 13.07 -5.38
N PHE A 67 -8.37 12.16 -4.43
CA PHE A 67 -9.30 11.09 -4.06
C PHE A 67 -9.93 11.28 -2.67
N SER A 68 -9.69 12.40 -2.01
CA SER A 68 -10.22 12.62 -0.66
C SER A 68 -11.47 13.48 -0.68
N PHE A 69 -12.59 12.92 -0.24
CA PHE A 69 -13.84 13.64 -0.03
C PHE A 69 -13.80 14.57 1.21
N ASP A 70 -12.90 14.33 2.15
CA ASP A 70 -12.87 14.99 3.46
C ASP A 70 -11.89 16.18 3.54
N ARG A 71 -11.30 16.60 2.41
CA ARG A 71 -10.28 17.66 2.38
C ARG A 71 -10.79 19.01 1.86
N GLY A 72 -12.08 19.08 1.50
CA GLY A 72 -12.72 20.34 1.06
C GLY A 72 -12.74 20.57 -0.43
N ASP A 73 -12.39 19.58 -1.24
CA ASP A 73 -12.62 19.59 -2.68
C ASP A 73 -14.11 19.33 -3.00
N ALA A 74 -14.55 19.72 -4.20
CA ALA A 74 -15.91 19.45 -4.65
C ALA A 74 -16.13 17.93 -4.79
N TYR A 75 -17.26 17.45 -4.27
CA TYR A 75 -17.62 16.03 -4.32
C TYR A 75 -17.56 15.47 -5.76
N ASP A 76 -18.13 16.21 -6.72
CA ASP A 76 -18.20 15.80 -8.12
C ASP A 76 -16.80 15.68 -8.76
N ASN A 77 -15.85 16.55 -8.37
CA ASN A 77 -14.47 16.45 -8.83
C ASN A 77 -13.79 15.19 -8.31
N VAL A 78 -13.93 14.94 -7.00
CA VAL A 78 -13.36 13.74 -6.38
C VAL A 78 -13.96 12.47 -7.00
N TYR A 79 -15.28 12.42 -7.13
CA TYR A 79 -15.96 11.29 -7.75
C TYR A 79 -15.50 11.07 -9.20
N LYS A 80 -15.38 12.17 -9.97
CA LYS A 80 -14.87 12.11 -11.36
C LYS A 80 -13.44 11.61 -11.45
N ASN A 81 -12.59 11.96 -10.49
CA ASN A 81 -11.22 11.44 -10.43
C ASN A 81 -11.22 9.91 -10.22
N TYR A 82 -12.12 9.37 -9.38
CA TYR A 82 -12.27 7.91 -9.25
C TYR A 82 -12.70 7.27 -10.58
N GLU A 83 -13.70 7.81 -11.26
CA GLU A 83 -14.12 7.29 -12.57
C GLU A 83 -12.95 7.24 -13.57
N LEU A 84 -12.21 8.35 -13.69
CA LEU A 84 -11.08 8.47 -14.60
C LEU A 84 -9.95 7.48 -14.26
N PHE A 85 -9.64 7.35 -12.97
CA PHE A 85 -8.56 6.46 -12.55
C PHE A 85 -8.96 4.98 -12.69
N LEU A 86 -10.17 4.61 -12.30
CA LEU A 86 -10.67 3.24 -12.41
C LEU A 86 -10.81 2.79 -13.87
N ASP A 87 -11.14 3.71 -14.77
CA ASP A 87 -11.16 3.44 -16.22
C ASP A 87 -9.79 2.97 -16.73
N THR A 88 -8.68 3.34 -16.10
CA THR A 88 -7.35 2.81 -16.48
C THR A 88 -7.25 1.29 -16.33
N MET A 89 -8.07 0.70 -15.46
CA MET A 89 -8.17 -0.74 -15.20
C MET A 89 -9.40 -1.40 -15.82
N ASP A 90 -10.21 -0.64 -16.57
CA ASP A 90 -11.53 -1.03 -17.11
C ASP A 90 -12.55 -1.36 -16.01
N LEU A 91 -12.43 -0.71 -14.85
CA LEU A 91 -13.29 -0.87 -13.69
C LEU A 91 -14.20 0.35 -13.48
N LYS A 92 -15.20 0.19 -12.64
CA LYS A 92 -16.15 1.24 -12.24
C LYS A 92 -16.19 1.41 -10.73
N PRO A 93 -16.64 2.60 -10.24
CA PRO A 93 -16.77 2.89 -8.81
C PRO A 93 -17.57 1.85 -8.00
N GLU A 94 -18.55 1.19 -8.63
CA GLU A 94 -19.43 0.20 -8.01
C GLU A 94 -18.69 -1.08 -7.59
N TYR A 95 -17.52 -1.36 -8.16
CA TYR A 95 -16.71 -2.54 -7.82
C TYR A 95 -15.67 -2.28 -6.74
N CYS A 96 -15.60 -1.04 -6.23
CA CYS A 96 -14.57 -0.67 -5.26
C CYS A 96 -15.00 -0.95 -3.81
N VAL A 97 -14.07 -1.43 -3.00
CA VAL A 97 -14.16 -1.36 -1.54
C VAL A 97 -13.03 -0.48 -1.03
N CYS A 98 -13.40 0.64 -0.40
CA CYS A 98 -12.46 1.65 0.05
C CYS A 98 -12.21 1.55 1.56
N THR A 99 -10.96 1.47 1.98
CA THR A 99 -10.58 1.48 3.40
C THR A 99 -11.00 2.76 4.12
N LYS A 100 -11.11 2.67 5.45
CA LYS A 100 -11.08 3.84 6.35
C LYS A 100 -9.92 3.68 7.33
N GLN A 101 -8.77 4.12 6.90
CA GLN A 101 -7.48 3.94 7.54
C GLN A 101 -7.33 4.84 8.76
N THR A 102 -6.87 4.27 9.86
CA THR A 102 -6.61 4.97 11.12
C THR A 102 -5.28 4.56 11.75
N HIS A 103 -4.37 3.99 10.94
CA HIS A 103 -3.05 3.51 11.34
C HIS A 103 -3.09 2.35 12.35
N THR A 104 -4.01 1.42 12.15
CA THR A 104 -4.14 0.18 12.90
C THR A 104 -3.50 -1.00 12.16
N THR A 105 -3.70 -2.21 12.67
CA THR A 105 -3.39 -3.47 11.98
C THR A 105 -4.63 -4.24 11.57
N ASN A 106 -5.79 -3.58 11.59
CA ASN A 106 -7.04 -4.23 11.24
C ASN A 106 -7.11 -4.46 9.73
N VAL A 107 -7.25 -5.73 9.35
CA VAL A 107 -7.42 -6.18 7.97
C VAL A 107 -8.76 -6.88 7.85
N LEU A 108 -9.51 -6.59 6.79
CA LEU A 108 -10.86 -7.08 6.57
C LEU A 108 -10.91 -7.96 5.31
N VAL A 109 -11.61 -9.09 5.41
CA VAL A 109 -12.04 -9.87 4.24
C VAL A 109 -13.21 -9.12 3.60
N VAL A 110 -13.13 -8.89 2.30
CA VAL A 110 -14.19 -8.23 1.53
C VAL A 110 -14.65 -9.10 0.38
N ASP A 111 -15.93 -9.04 0.10
CA ASP A 111 -16.63 -9.82 -0.92
C ASP A 111 -17.50 -8.92 -1.81
N SER A 112 -18.21 -9.54 -2.76
CA SER A 112 -19.08 -8.85 -3.71
C SER A 112 -20.24 -8.09 -3.06
N ASP A 113 -20.74 -8.50 -1.87
CA ASP A 113 -21.80 -7.79 -1.15
C ASP A 113 -21.31 -6.41 -0.64
N MET A 114 -20.00 -6.30 -0.43
CA MET A 114 -19.32 -5.07 0.00
C MET A 114 -18.93 -4.15 -1.15
N ALA A 115 -19.07 -4.56 -2.41
CA ALA A 115 -18.74 -3.75 -3.58
C ALA A 115 -19.45 -2.39 -3.55
N GLY A 116 -18.72 -1.31 -3.81
CA GLY A 116 -19.16 0.09 -3.74
C GLY A 116 -18.99 0.75 -2.36
N MET A 117 -18.65 0.01 -1.31
CA MET A 117 -18.51 0.58 0.03
C MET A 117 -17.39 1.62 0.13
N GLY A 118 -17.76 2.79 0.59
CA GLY A 118 -16.87 3.94 0.77
C GLY A 118 -16.70 4.81 -0.47
N LEU A 119 -17.37 4.46 -1.58
CA LEU A 119 -17.38 5.27 -2.78
C LEU A 119 -18.82 5.51 -3.29
N THR A 120 -19.56 4.48 -3.67
CA THR A 120 -20.94 4.61 -4.17
C THR A 120 -21.99 4.33 -3.09
N LYS A 121 -21.60 3.69 -2.01
CA LYS A 121 -22.44 3.45 -0.84
C LYS A 121 -21.68 3.61 0.48
N PRO A 122 -22.36 3.88 1.61
CA PRO A 122 -21.72 3.98 2.92
C PRO A 122 -20.96 2.70 3.29
N ARG A 123 -19.85 2.85 4.03
CA ARG A 123 -19.15 1.72 4.65
C ARG A 123 -19.95 1.17 5.83
N SER A 124 -19.90 -0.14 6.02
CA SER A 124 -20.39 -0.81 7.22
C SER A 124 -19.27 -1.05 8.25
N PHE A 125 -18.06 -0.56 8.00
CA PHE A 125 -16.85 -0.75 8.82
C PHE A 125 -16.06 0.54 8.97
N ASP A 126 -15.28 0.59 10.05
CA ASP A 126 -14.31 1.65 10.38
C ASP A 126 -12.99 1.04 10.84
N ASN A 127 -11.94 1.86 10.94
CA ASN A 127 -10.64 1.47 11.49
C ASN A 127 -10.02 0.25 10.77
N VAL A 128 -10.07 0.26 9.44
CA VAL A 128 -9.53 -0.81 8.59
C VAL A 128 -8.41 -0.24 7.75
N ASP A 129 -7.22 -0.79 7.93
CA ASP A 129 -6.00 -0.39 7.26
C ASP A 129 -5.53 -1.41 6.20
N GLY A 130 -6.22 -2.54 6.06
CA GLY A 130 -5.97 -3.51 5.01
C GLY A 130 -7.22 -4.25 4.58
N LEU A 131 -7.22 -4.72 3.33
CA LEU A 131 -8.30 -5.50 2.73
C LEU A 131 -7.70 -6.74 2.06
N VAL A 132 -8.43 -7.86 2.10
CA VAL A 132 -8.11 -9.07 1.35
C VAL A 132 -9.36 -9.62 0.67
N THR A 133 -9.19 -10.22 -0.52
CA THR A 133 -10.30 -10.82 -1.29
C THR A 133 -9.81 -11.92 -2.22
N ASP A 134 -10.68 -12.89 -2.52
CA ASP A 134 -10.57 -13.83 -3.63
C ASP A 134 -11.66 -13.60 -4.70
N GLU A 135 -12.47 -12.57 -4.51
CA GLU A 135 -13.57 -12.23 -5.43
C GLU A 135 -13.02 -11.59 -6.72
N PRO A 136 -13.34 -12.16 -7.90
CA PRO A 136 -13.02 -11.52 -9.18
C PRO A 136 -13.69 -10.16 -9.33
N GLU A 137 -13.04 -9.26 -10.06
CA GLU A 137 -13.54 -7.91 -10.38
C GLU A 137 -13.75 -6.99 -9.17
N LEU A 138 -13.48 -7.43 -7.93
CA LEU A 138 -13.54 -6.56 -6.76
C LEU A 138 -12.23 -5.76 -6.62
N CYS A 139 -12.36 -4.44 -6.55
CA CYS A 139 -11.24 -3.51 -6.47
C CYS A 139 -10.99 -3.10 -5.02
N LEU A 140 -9.81 -3.43 -4.48
CA LEU A 140 -9.34 -2.98 -3.18
C LEU A 140 -8.73 -1.59 -3.28
N VAL A 141 -9.29 -0.60 -2.58
CA VAL A 141 -8.80 0.78 -2.60
C VAL A 141 -8.21 1.15 -1.25
N THR A 142 -6.93 1.49 -1.26
CA THR A 142 -6.16 1.98 -0.12
C THR A 142 -5.51 3.31 -0.46
N TYR A 143 -5.29 4.18 0.54
CA TYR A 143 -4.86 5.56 0.36
C TYR A 143 -3.51 5.82 0.98
N PHE A 144 -2.66 6.54 0.25
CA PHE A 144 -1.31 6.84 0.70
C PHE A 144 -0.94 8.29 0.36
N ALA A 145 -0.32 8.97 1.32
CA ALA A 145 0.43 10.19 1.09
C ALA A 145 1.93 9.88 1.25
N ASP A 146 2.31 9.39 2.44
CA ASP A 146 3.70 9.11 2.82
C ASP A 146 3.90 7.67 3.31
N CYS A 147 2.85 7.06 3.90
CA CYS A 147 2.88 5.71 4.44
C CYS A 147 3.14 4.64 3.38
N VAL A 148 3.58 3.46 3.80
CA VAL A 148 4.01 2.39 2.90
C VAL A 148 2.82 1.55 2.44
N PRO A 149 2.56 1.47 1.11
CA PRO A 149 1.68 0.47 0.55
C PRO A 149 2.33 -0.91 0.61
N VAL A 150 1.58 -1.90 1.08
CA VAL A 150 1.99 -3.31 1.03
C VAL A 150 0.92 -4.08 0.28
N TYR A 151 1.33 -4.74 -0.80
CA TYR A 151 0.44 -5.53 -1.65
C TYR A 151 0.81 -7.01 -1.58
N PHE A 152 -0.20 -7.87 -1.63
CA PHE A 152 -0.05 -9.32 -1.52
C PHE A 152 -0.80 -10.00 -2.66
N ILE A 153 -0.17 -11.00 -3.28
CA ILE A 153 -0.78 -11.86 -4.29
C ILE A 153 -0.47 -13.31 -3.92
N ASP A 154 -1.49 -14.11 -3.80
CA ASP A 154 -1.37 -15.58 -3.74
C ASP A 154 -1.90 -16.18 -5.05
N PRO A 155 -1.00 -16.60 -5.95
CA PRO A 155 -1.42 -17.18 -7.22
C PRO A 155 -1.98 -18.61 -7.09
N VAL A 156 -1.69 -19.30 -5.98
CA VAL A 156 -2.17 -20.66 -5.73
C VAL A 156 -3.65 -20.64 -5.36
N ASN A 157 -4.03 -19.76 -4.42
CA ASN A 157 -5.40 -19.62 -3.96
C ASN A 157 -6.16 -18.49 -4.68
N ARG A 158 -5.51 -17.79 -5.62
CA ARG A 158 -6.07 -16.68 -6.43
C ARG A 158 -6.73 -15.60 -5.57
N CYS A 159 -6.05 -15.17 -4.52
CA CYS A 159 -6.49 -14.08 -3.65
C CYS A 159 -5.44 -12.96 -3.59
N ILE A 160 -5.91 -11.77 -3.27
CA ILE A 160 -5.08 -10.56 -3.19
C ILE A 160 -5.29 -9.84 -1.86
N GLY A 161 -4.30 -9.03 -1.48
CA GLY A 161 -4.38 -8.15 -0.33
C GLY A 161 -3.72 -6.79 -0.57
N ALA A 162 -4.22 -5.77 0.09
CA ALA A 162 -3.64 -4.44 0.08
C ALA A 162 -3.70 -3.85 1.49
N SER A 163 -2.55 -3.40 2.03
CA SER A 163 -2.46 -2.89 3.38
C SER A 163 -1.73 -1.55 3.45
N HIS A 164 -2.22 -0.67 4.31
CA HIS A 164 -1.63 0.62 4.63
C HIS A 164 -0.72 0.50 5.85
N SER A 165 0.58 0.56 5.62
CA SER A 165 1.58 0.43 6.66
C SER A 165 2.21 1.79 7.00
N GLY A 166 1.52 2.60 7.81
CA GLY A 166 2.13 3.73 8.51
C GLY A 166 3.05 3.22 9.62
N TRP A 167 3.85 4.09 10.28
CA TRP A 167 4.83 3.65 11.27
C TRP A 167 4.22 2.80 12.41
N ARG A 168 2.99 3.09 12.84
CA ARG A 168 2.28 2.30 13.85
C ARG A 168 1.93 0.90 13.34
N GLY A 169 1.35 0.82 12.14
CA GLY A 169 1.04 -0.45 11.48
C GLY A 169 2.29 -1.27 11.17
N THR A 170 3.40 -0.60 10.82
CA THR A 170 4.70 -1.24 10.60
C THR A 170 5.24 -1.90 11.88
N VAL A 171 5.30 -1.14 12.99
CA VAL A 171 5.78 -1.67 14.29
C VAL A 171 4.87 -2.77 14.82
N ALA A 172 3.55 -2.62 14.65
CA ALA A 172 2.56 -3.62 15.07
C ALA A 172 2.39 -4.77 14.07
N ASN A 173 3.17 -4.76 12.98
CA ASN A 173 3.24 -5.79 11.93
C ASN A 173 1.90 -6.08 11.22
N ILE A 174 1.36 -5.08 10.51
CA ILE A 174 0.17 -5.27 9.67
C ILE A 174 0.39 -6.31 8.56
N THR A 175 1.64 -6.53 8.13
CA THR A 175 2.00 -7.57 7.16
C THR A 175 1.64 -8.95 7.71
N HIS A 176 2.04 -9.24 8.95
CA HIS A 176 1.68 -10.47 9.65
C HIS A 176 0.17 -10.68 9.73
N GLU A 177 -0.57 -9.66 10.17
CA GLU A 177 -2.02 -9.77 10.29
C GLU A 177 -2.70 -9.98 8.93
N THR A 178 -2.15 -9.41 7.86
CA THR A 178 -2.65 -9.63 6.49
C THR A 178 -2.40 -11.07 6.03
N VAL A 179 -1.16 -11.55 6.14
CA VAL A 179 -0.79 -12.93 5.76
C VAL A 179 -1.58 -13.96 6.58
N LYS A 180 -1.69 -13.74 7.88
CA LYS A 180 -2.47 -14.59 8.79
C LYS A 180 -3.96 -14.60 8.42
N LEU A 181 -4.53 -13.47 8.01
CA LEU A 181 -5.91 -13.41 7.53
C LEU A 181 -6.07 -14.18 6.21
N MET A 182 -5.17 -13.99 5.24
CA MET A 182 -5.16 -14.75 3.99
C MET A 182 -5.03 -16.25 4.24
N ASN A 183 -4.14 -16.66 5.17
CA ASN A 183 -3.98 -18.06 5.55
C ASN A 183 -5.29 -18.68 6.11
N ARG A 184 -5.89 -18.04 7.12
CA ARG A 184 -7.09 -18.57 7.78
C ARG A 184 -8.33 -18.55 6.89
N THR A 185 -8.41 -17.64 5.91
CA THR A 185 -9.59 -17.46 5.05
C THR A 185 -9.48 -18.28 3.77
N TYR A 186 -8.31 -18.23 3.12
CA TYR A 186 -8.10 -18.82 1.79
C TYR A 186 -7.13 -20.01 1.81
N GLY A 187 -6.49 -20.29 2.94
CA GLY A 187 -5.47 -21.34 3.03
C GLY A 187 -4.12 -20.94 2.46
N SER A 188 -3.90 -19.66 2.22
CA SER A 188 -2.63 -19.11 1.71
C SER A 188 -1.46 -19.48 2.61
N LYS A 189 -0.36 -19.94 2.04
CA LYS A 189 0.88 -20.18 2.77
C LYS A 189 1.84 -19.03 2.52
N PRO A 190 2.64 -18.59 3.51
CA PRO A 190 3.62 -17.52 3.30
C PRO A 190 4.52 -17.75 2.08
N ASP A 191 4.95 -19.00 1.84
CA ASP A 191 5.80 -19.36 0.69
C ASP A 191 5.12 -19.17 -0.68
N ASP A 192 3.80 -19.20 -0.73
CA ASP A 192 3.01 -19.03 -1.95
C ASP A 192 2.66 -17.54 -2.19
N ILE A 193 2.83 -16.66 -1.18
CA ILE A 193 2.48 -15.26 -1.28
C ILE A 193 3.63 -14.43 -1.86
N HIS A 194 3.33 -13.66 -2.89
CA HIS A 194 4.17 -12.61 -3.42
C HIS A 194 3.79 -11.28 -2.76
N ALA A 195 4.74 -10.65 -2.05
CA ALA A 195 4.52 -9.37 -1.39
C ALA A 195 5.33 -8.25 -2.04
N PHE A 196 4.73 -7.05 -2.11
CA PHE A 196 5.29 -5.89 -2.80
C PHE A 196 5.15 -4.64 -1.94
N ILE A 197 6.18 -3.78 -1.97
CA ILE A 197 6.18 -2.47 -1.33
C ILE A 197 5.99 -1.40 -2.41
N GLY A 198 4.98 -0.55 -2.23
CA GLY A 198 4.68 0.55 -3.13
C GLY A 198 5.44 1.85 -2.83
N PRO A 199 5.24 2.90 -3.65
CA PRO A 199 5.83 4.21 -3.45
C PRO A 199 5.43 4.81 -2.10
N SER A 200 6.40 5.35 -1.38
CA SER A 200 6.21 5.95 -0.06
C SER A 200 7.31 6.97 0.24
N ILE A 201 7.22 7.65 1.38
CA ILE A 201 8.24 8.60 1.82
C ILE A 201 9.60 7.92 1.93
N CYS A 202 10.66 8.56 1.41
CA CYS A 202 12.02 8.06 1.51
C CYS A 202 12.62 8.35 2.90
N GLN A 203 13.68 7.61 3.24
CA GLN A 203 14.37 7.76 4.53
C GLN A 203 14.82 9.20 4.79
N ASP A 204 15.43 9.86 3.80
CA ASP A 204 15.99 11.20 3.96
C ASP A 204 14.91 12.29 4.14
N CYS A 205 13.65 11.97 3.82
CA CYS A 205 12.51 12.87 3.97
C CYS A 205 11.69 12.58 5.23
N TYR A 206 11.91 11.42 5.91
CA TYR A 206 11.10 11.00 7.02
C TYR A 206 11.83 11.17 8.36
N GLU A 207 11.80 12.40 8.86
CA GLU A 207 12.32 12.74 10.21
C GLU A 207 11.28 12.38 11.27
N VAL A 208 11.71 11.64 12.28
CA VAL A 208 10.91 11.23 13.45
C VAL A 208 11.64 11.55 14.74
N ASP A 209 10.92 11.57 15.86
CA ASP A 209 11.49 11.72 17.18
C ASP A 209 11.91 10.39 17.84
N GLU A 210 12.65 10.49 18.94
CA GLU A 210 13.11 9.32 19.69
C GLU A 210 11.95 8.47 20.21
N ALA A 211 10.77 9.04 20.47
CA ALA A 211 9.61 8.29 20.97
C ALA A 211 9.13 7.27 19.93
N VAL A 212 9.16 7.61 18.63
CA VAL A 212 8.90 6.68 17.52
C VAL A 212 10.00 5.62 17.45
N ILE A 213 11.28 6.04 17.50
CA ILE A 213 12.42 5.11 17.41
C ILE A 213 12.44 4.08 18.53
N ARG A 214 12.02 4.44 19.74
CA ARG A 214 11.90 3.48 20.85
C ARG A 214 10.93 2.34 20.53
N GLN A 215 9.86 2.60 19.77
CA GLN A 215 8.93 1.56 19.35
C GLN A 215 9.61 0.58 18.37
N PHE A 216 10.39 1.10 17.42
CA PHE A 216 11.17 0.26 16.51
C PHE A 216 12.22 -0.57 17.26
N LYS A 217 12.99 0.03 18.19
CA LYS A 217 13.95 -0.69 19.01
C LYS A 217 13.34 -1.79 19.88
N ALA A 218 12.06 -1.65 20.23
CA ALA A 218 11.35 -2.68 21.00
C ALA A 218 10.84 -3.83 20.11
N ALA A 219 10.56 -3.57 18.83
CA ALA A 219 9.97 -4.52 17.89
C ALA A 219 11.03 -5.29 17.06
N TYR A 220 12.18 -4.68 16.79
CA TYR A 220 13.21 -5.23 15.91
C TYR A 220 14.53 -5.43 16.61
N ASN A 221 15.36 -6.36 16.11
CA ASN A 221 16.69 -6.57 16.64
C ASN A 221 17.67 -5.44 16.26
N THR A 222 18.84 -5.39 16.93
CA THR A 222 19.83 -4.32 16.72
C THR A 222 20.31 -4.19 15.29
N LYS A 223 20.55 -5.32 14.59
CA LYS A 223 21.02 -5.30 13.20
C LYS A 223 19.97 -4.73 12.24
N GLU A 224 18.71 -5.10 12.45
CA GLU A 224 17.60 -4.55 11.69
C GLU A 224 17.44 -3.06 11.95
N CYS A 225 17.52 -2.64 13.22
CA CYS A 225 17.48 -1.23 13.60
C CYS A 225 18.58 -0.40 12.93
N ASP A 226 19.80 -0.89 12.88
CA ASP A 226 20.94 -0.21 12.23
C ASP A 226 20.71 0.01 10.73
N MET A 227 19.85 -0.78 10.10
CA MET A 227 19.48 -0.64 8.68
C MET A 227 18.26 0.28 8.47
N MET A 228 17.42 0.48 9.50
CA MET A 228 16.16 1.22 9.38
C MET A 228 16.33 2.70 9.66
N PHE A 229 17.18 3.10 10.60
CA PHE A 229 17.26 4.50 11.00
C PHE A 229 18.67 4.92 11.45
N TYR A 230 18.91 6.22 11.35
CA TYR A 230 20.11 6.86 11.87
C TYR A 230 19.76 8.17 12.59
N HIS A 231 20.55 8.50 13.61
CA HIS A 231 20.42 9.73 14.37
C HIS A 231 20.91 10.93 13.57
N THR A 232 20.22 12.05 13.62
CA THR A 232 20.59 13.29 12.95
C THR A 232 21.00 14.39 13.90
N ARG A 233 20.13 14.80 14.81
CA ARG A 233 20.36 15.90 15.76
C ARG A 233 19.38 15.76 16.92
N ASP A 234 19.76 16.24 18.09
CA ASP A 234 18.92 16.26 19.30
C ASP A 234 18.20 14.93 19.54
N ASP A 235 16.87 14.91 19.45
CA ASP A 235 16.03 13.72 19.55
C ASP A 235 15.50 13.23 18.17
N LYS A 236 16.12 13.67 17.06
CA LYS A 236 15.65 13.42 15.68
C LYS A 236 16.44 12.32 14.97
N TYR A 237 15.70 11.56 14.20
CA TYR A 237 16.19 10.43 13.42
C TYR A 237 15.57 10.42 12.04
N GLN A 238 16.30 9.90 11.04
CA GLN A 238 15.76 9.57 9.74
C GLN A 238 15.38 8.08 9.72
N LEU A 239 14.11 7.79 9.41
CA LEU A 239 13.54 6.45 9.48
C LEU A 239 13.17 5.92 8.09
N ASN A 240 13.60 4.69 7.78
CA ASN A 240 13.25 3.95 6.58
C ASN A 240 12.12 2.96 6.85
N LEU A 241 10.88 3.37 6.59
CA LEU A 241 9.71 2.51 6.75
C LEU A 241 9.67 1.36 5.74
N GLN A 242 10.24 1.55 4.56
CA GLN A 242 10.27 0.50 3.53
C GLN A 242 11.16 -0.66 4.00
N THR A 243 12.34 -0.36 4.56
CA THR A 243 13.22 -1.38 5.15
C THR A 243 12.55 -2.11 6.31
N ALA A 244 11.79 -1.40 7.16
CA ALA A 244 11.06 -2.03 8.26
C ALA A 244 9.98 -3.00 7.74
N ASN A 245 9.21 -2.58 6.73
CA ASN A 245 8.22 -3.46 6.10
C ASN A 245 8.87 -4.66 5.39
N TYR A 246 10.07 -4.49 4.82
CA TYR A 246 10.85 -5.61 4.30
C TYR A 246 11.12 -6.66 5.38
N PHE A 247 11.61 -6.24 6.55
CA PHE A 247 11.87 -7.19 7.63
C PHE A 247 10.59 -7.87 8.11
N ASN A 248 9.48 -7.16 8.16
CA ASN A 248 8.19 -7.77 8.45
C ASN A 248 7.82 -8.88 7.45
N MET A 249 8.16 -8.69 6.17
CA MET A 249 7.88 -9.68 5.11
C MET A 249 8.81 -10.88 5.14
N VAL A 250 10.12 -10.68 5.42
CA VAL A 250 11.09 -11.80 5.42
C VAL A 250 11.00 -12.67 6.67
N ASN A 251 10.37 -12.15 7.72
CA ASN A 251 10.19 -12.87 8.99
C ASN A 251 8.86 -13.66 9.04
N GLU A 252 8.02 -13.61 7.98
CA GLU A 252 6.82 -14.44 7.80
C GLU A 252 7.15 -15.79 7.18
#